data_9d5ea4859c764c997346a1f66bf90a83
#
_entry.id   9d5ea4859c764c997346a1f66bf90a83
#
_cell.length_a   1.000
_cell.length_b   1.000
_cell.length_c   1.000
_cell.angle_alpha   90.00
_cell.angle_beta   90.00
_cell.angle_gamma   90.00
#
_symmetry.space_group_name_H-M   'P 1'
#
loop_
_entity.id
_entity.type
_entity.pdbx_description
1 polymer ?
#
loop_
_entity_poly.entity_id
_entity_poly.type
_entity_poly.pdbx_seq_one_letter_code
_entity_poly.pdbx_strand_id
1 'polypeptide(L)'
;MSLADLRKDYTLAGLAEKDLARDPFRQFEKWFQEAEAAKLAEPNAMTLATASPDGRPSARTVLLKGLDGRGFVFYSNYESRKGRELALNARVALVFPWIALERQVLIEGTVTTVAREESAAYFHSRPRASQLGAWVAQQSSVIPGRATLEEAMKALEKKHAGAEIPLPPNWGGYRVAPETIEFWQGRRSRLHDRLRYRRDKEGGWLVERLSP
;
A
#
# COMPACT_ATOMS: atom_id res chain seq x y z
N MET A 1 -3.32 -33.66 3.08
CA MET A 1 -3.58 -32.74 1.95
C MET A 1 -2.24 -32.16 1.53
N SER A 2 -1.84 -32.35 0.27
CA SER A 2 -0.59 -31.77 -0.24
C SER A 2 -0.85 -30.31 -0.64
N LEU A 3 0.11 -29.42 -0.40
CA LEU A 3 0.05 -28.03 -0.88
C LEU A 3 -0.07 -27.98 -2.43
N ALA A 4 0.46 -29.00 -3.11
CA ALA A 4 0.37 -29.14 -4.57
C ALA A 4 -1.07 -29.37 -5.06
N ASP A 5 -1.96 -29.87 -4.20
CA ASP A 5 -3.36 -30.15 -4.52
C ASP A 5 -4.26 -28.92 -4.37
N LEU A 6 -3.75 -27.84 -3.76
CA LEU A 6 -4.46 -26.57 -3.59
C LEU A 6 -4.51 -25.80 -4.93
N ARG A 7 -5.46 -26.20 -5.77
CA ARG A 7 -5.71 -25.59 -7.09
C ARG A 7 -7.14 -25.06 -7.15
N LYS A 8 -7.30 -23.85 -7.69
CA LYS A 8 -8.61 -23.26 -7.96
C LYS A 8 -8.66 -22.81 -9.41
N ASP A 9 -9.76 -23.14 -10.10
CA ASP A 9 -10.04 -22.59 -11.41
C ASP A 9 -10.62 -21.19 -11.26
N TYR A 10 -10.05 -20.23 -11.98
CA TYR A 10 -10.52 -18.86 -12.01
C TYR A 10 -11.58 -18.68 -13.10
N THR A 11 -12.79 -18.28 -12.71
CA THR A 11 -13.96 -18.28 -13.60
C THR A 11 -14.86 -17.05 -13.48
N LEU A 12 -14.52 -16.12 -12.57
CA LEU A 12 -15.45 -15.02 -12.23
C LEU A 12 -15.57 -13.98 -13.32
N ALA A 13 -14.49 -13.59 -13.96
CA ALA A 13 -14.51 -12.49 -14.93
C ALA A 13 -13.38 -12.61 -15.96
N GLY A 14 -13.40 -11.72 -16.95
CA GLY A 14 -12.31 -11.45 -17.87
C GLY A 14 -11.97 -9.97 -17.88
N LEU A 15 -10.84 -9.61 -18.49
CA LEU A 15 -10.42 -8.24 -18.68
C LEU A 15 -9.91 -8.05 -20.12
N ALA A 16 -10.58 -7.18 -20.87
CA ALA A 16 -10.16 -6.82 -22.22
C ALA A 16 -9.81 -5.32 -22.30
N GLU A 17 -9.04 -4.94 -23.31
CA GLU A 17 -8.61 -3.56 -23.54
C GLU A 17 -9.77 -2.57 -23.60
N LYS A 18 -10.89 -2.98 -24.21
CA LYS A 18 -12.13 -2.18 -24.31
C LYS A 18 -12.80 -1.88 -22.96
N ASP A 19 -12.50 -2.68 -21.93
CA ASP A 19 -13.10 -2.60 -20.61
C ASP A 19 -12.31 -1.64 -19.69
N LEU A 20 -11.11 -1.21 -20.13
CA LEU A 20 -10.24 -0.35 -19.40
C LEU A 20 -10.69 1.12 -19.48
N ALA A 21 -10.56 1.84 -18.38
CA ALA A 21 -10.61 3.29 -18.38
C ALA A 21 -9.37 3.85 -19.10
N ARG A 22 -9.47 5.05 -19.69
CA ARG A 22 -8.32 5.72 -20.31
C ARG A 22 -7.24 6.10 -19.29
N ASP A 23 -7.66 6.42 -18.07
CA ASP A 23 -6.80 6.77 -16.95
C ASP A 23 -6.68 5.58 -15.99
N PRO A 24 -5.46 5.09 -15.67
CA PRO A 24 -5.26 3.97 -14.76
C PRO A 24 -5.72 4.25 -13.32
N PHE A 25 -5.73 5.51 -12.87
CA PHE A 25 -6.28 5.85 -11.56
C PHE A 25 -7.80 5.63 -11.52
N ARG A 26 -8.51 5.98 -12.60
CA ARG A 26 -9.94 5.68 -12.74
C ARG A 26 -10.21 4.18 -12.85
N GLN A 27 -9.33 3.45 -13.53
CA GLN A 27 -9.42 1.99 -13.57
C GLN A 27 -9.23 1.38 -12.18
N PHE A 28 -8.28 1.89 -11.42
CA PHE A 28 -8.07 1.45 -10.03
C PHE A 28 -9.28 1.80 -9.15
N GLU A 29 -9.80 3.02 -9.20
CA GLU A 29 -11.00 3.45 -8.46
C GLU A 29 -12.20 2.53 -8.76
N LYS A 30 -12.44 2.20 -10.02
CA LYS A 30 -13.50 1.26 -10.44
C LYS A 30 -13.33 -0.11 -9.77
N TRP A 31 -12.14 -0.70 -9.85
CA TRP A 31 -11.88 -2.00 -9.25
C TRP A 31 -11.89 -1.96 -7.72
N PHE A 32 -11.47 -0.86 -7.12
CA PHE A 32 -11.54 -0.65 -5.68
C PHE A 32 -12.99 -0.59 -5.19
N GLN A 33 -13.87 0.15 -5.88
CA GLN A 33 -15.32 0.19 -5.58
C GLN A 33 -15.96 -1.19 -5.72
N GLU A 34 -15.59 -1.97 -6.73
CA GLU A 34 -16.04 -3.36 -6.88
C GLU A 34 -15.57 -4.25 -5.72
N ALA A 35 -14.35 -4.03 -5.22
CA ALA A 35 -13.82 -4.74 -4.05
C ALA A 35 -14.57 -4.36 -2.75
N GLU A 36 -14.94 -3.09 -2.58
CA GLU A 36 -15.79 -2.62 -1.46
C GLU A 36 -17.20 -3.20 -1.57
N ALA A 37 -17.82 -3.16 -2.76
CA ALA A 37 -19.14 -3.73 -3.02
C ALA A 37 -19.19 -5.24 -2.76
N ALA A 38 -18.11 -5.96 -3.05
CA ALA A 38 -17.92 -7.37 -2.73
C ALA A 38 -17.62 -7.63 -1.25
N LYS A 39 -17.56 -6.59 -0.41
CA LYS A 39 -17.28 -6.64 1.03
C LYS A 39 -15.99 -7.40 1.36
N LEU A 40 -14.94 -7.17 0.59
CA LEU A 40 -13.63 -7.73 0.92
C LEU A 40 -13.16 -7.17 2.27
N ALA A 41 -12.52 -8.02 3.07
CA ALA A 41 -11.87 -7.56 4.28
C ALA A 41 -10.69 -6.66 3.90
N GLU A 42 -10.70 -5.42 4.39
CA GLU A 42 -9.65 -4.42 4.17
C GLU A 42 -9.21 -4.29 2.69
N PRO A 43 -10.11 -3.89 1.75
CA PRO A 43 -9.78 -3.78 0.33
C PRO A 43 -8.63 -2.79 0.05
N ASN A 44 -8.37 -1.89 0.99
CA ASN A 44 -7.26 -0.93 0.99
C ASN A 44 -5.93 -1.49 1.54
N ALA A 45 -5.90 -2.73 2.01
CA ALA A 45 -4.66 -3.38 2.41
C ALA A 45 -3.82 -3.72 1.16
N MET A 46 -2.54 -3.37 1.21
CA MET A 46 -1.61 -3.62 0.12
C MET A 46 -0.26 -4.09 0.64
N THR A 47 0.41 -4.94 -0.09
CA THR A 47 1.81 -5.26 0.18
C THR A 47 2.70 -4.17 -0.40
N LEU A 48 3.50 -3.54 0.45
CA LEU A 48 4.58 -2.64 0.04
C LEU A 48 5.89 -3.43 0.01
N ALA A 49 6.48 -3.57 -1.16
CA ALA A 49 7.84 -4.07 -1.35
C ALA A 49 8.83 -2.91 -1.44
N THR A 50 9.93 -3.04 -0.73
CA THR A 50 11.06 -2.10 -0.72
C THR A 50 12.35 -2.89 -0.85
N ALA A 51 13.44 -2.24 -1.24
CA ALA A 51 14.75 -2.87 -1.29
C ALA A 51 15.81 -1.95 -0.65
N SER A 52 16.79 -2.55 0.01
CA SER A 52 17.98 -1.85 0.46
C SER A 52 18.85 -1.44 -0.73
N PRO A 53 19.86 -0.52 -0.54
CA PRO A 53 20.73 -0.10 -1.63
C PRO A 53 21.50 -1.25 -2.31
N ASP A 54 21.79 -2.34 -1.57
CA ASP A 54 22.42 -3.55 -2.09
C ASP A 54 21.42 -4.53 -2.75
N GLY A 55 20.14 -4.10 -2.94
CA GLY A 55 19.13 -4.87 -3.66
C GLY A 55 18.38 -5.91 -2.82
N ARG A 56 18.59 -6.02 -1.51
CA ARG A 56 17.85 -6.98 -0.67
C ARG A 56 16.39 -6.56 -0.52
N PRO A 57 15.43 -7.37 -0.99
CA PRO A 57 14.01 -7.03 -0.89
C PRO A 57 13.48 -7.25 0.53
N SER A 58 12.47 -6.49 0.87
CA SER A 58 11.62 -6.73 2.03
C SER A 58 10.18 -6.32 1.72
N ALA A 59 9.20 -7.00 2.34
CA ALA A 59 7.79 -6.72 2.11
C ALA A 59 6.99 -6.73 3.42
N ARG A 60 5.91 -5.97 3.45
CA ARG A 60 4.95 -5.90 4.56
C ARG A 60 3.62 -5.35 4.06
N THR A 61 2.56 -5.61 4.83
CA THR A 61 1.27 -4.97 4.59
C THR A 61 1.27 -3.54 5.12
N VAL A 62 0.74 -2.62 4.32
CA VAL A 62 0.40 -1.24 4.68
C VAL A 62 -1.00 -0.93 4.13
N LEU A 63 -1.61 0.19 4.56
CA LEU A 63 -2.95 0.56 4.12
C LEU A 63 -2.90 1.77 3.20
N LEU A 64 -3.56 1.68 2.06
CA LEU A 64 -3.85 2.84 1.22
C LEU A 64 -4.73 3.82 2.00
N LYS A 65 -4.34 5.08 2.04
CA LYS A 65 -5.04 6.15 2.78
C LYS A 65 -5.37 7.37 1.92
N GLY A 66 -4.85 7.42 0.71
CA GLY A 66 -5.17 8.46 -0.26
C GLY A 66 -4.81 8.02 -1.67
N LEU A 67 -5.57 8.51 -2.63
CA LEU A 67 -5.36 8.32 -4.06
C LEU A 67 -5.75 9.61 -4.77
N ASP A 68 -4.87 10.10 -5.60
CA ASP A 68 -5.14 11.20 -6.55
C ASP A 68 -4.32 10.98 -7.83
N GLY A 69 -4.43 11.89 -8.81
CA GLY A 69 -3.69 11.80 -10.08
C GLY A 69 -2.16 11.82 -9.93
N ARG A 70 -1.62 12.10 -8.73
CA ARG A 70 -0.18 12.07 -8.43
C ARG A 70 0.27 10.71 -7.89
N GLY A 71 -0.63 9.88 -7.34
CA GLY A 71 -0.28 8.54 -6.87
C GLY A 71 -1.00 8.08 -5.62
N PHE A 72 -0.44 7.02 -5.02
CA PHE A 72 -0.99 6.23 -3.92
C PHE A 72 -0.33 6.63 -2.61
N VAL A 73 -1.13 6.99 -1.58
CA VAL A 73 -0.62 7.51 -0.31
C VAL A 73 -0.81 6.48 0.81
N PHE A 74 0.26 6.26 1.58
CA PHE A 74 0.23 5.52 2.83
C PHE A 74 1.03 6.26 3.91
N TYR A 75 0.81 5.91 5.18
CA TYR A 75 1.49 6.56 6.29
C TYR A 75 2.29 5.56 7.11
N SER A 76 3.46 5.98 7.57
CA SER A 76 4.35 5.12 8.37
C SER A 76 5.31 5.95 9.22
N ASN A 77 6.11 5.24 10.03
CA ASN A 77 7.25 5.81 10.73
C ASN A 77 8.46 5.83 9.78
N TYR A 78 9.10 6.99 9.62
CA TYR A 78 10.25 7.22 8.73
C TYR A 78 11.51 6.48 9.21
N GLU A 79 11.63 6.20 10.50
CA GLU A 79 12.75 5.47 11.09
C GLU A 79 12.53 3.96 11.14
N SER A 80 11.38 3.46 10.66
CA SER A 80 11.15 2.01 10.51
C SER A 80 12.08 1.41 9.47
N ARG A 81 12.20 0.07 9.43
CA ARG A 81 12.99 -0.61 8.40
C ARG A 81 12.61 -0.13 6.99
N LYS A 82 11.30 -0.10 6.66
CA LYS A 82 10.84 0.41 5.37
C LYS A 82 11.18 1.88 5.16
N GLY A 83 11.04 2.73 6.20
CA GLY A 83 11.37 4.15 6.12
C GLY A 83 12.84 4.38 5.79
N ARG A 84 13.75 3.65 6.45
CA ARG A 84 15.18 3.70 6.14
C ARG A 84 15.52 3.17 4.75
N GLU A 85 14.87 2.07 4.32
CA GLU A 85 15.03 1.56 2.95
C GLU A 85 14.57 2.60 1.92
N LEU A 86 13.40 3.21 2.11
CA LEU A 86 12.84 4.23 1.22
C LEU A 86 13.67 5.52 1.14
N ALA A 87 14.33 5.90 2.23
CA ALA A 87 15.23 7.05 2.24
C ALA A 87 16.48 6.84 1.38
N LEU A 88 16.91 5.60 1.19
CA LEU A 88 18.10 5.21 0.43
C LEU A 88 17.80 4.68 -0.97
N ASN A 89 16.61 4.13 -1.16
CA ASN A 89 16.12 3.59 -2.45
C ASN A 89 14.62 3.88 -2.57
N ALA A 90 14.27 4.87 -3.36
CA ALA A 90 12.89 5.31 -3.54
C ALA A 90 12.03 4.38 -4.43
N ARG A 91 12.61 3.32 -5.02
CA ARG A 91 11.87 2.39 -5.89
C ARG A 91 11.07 1.41 -5.05
N VAL A 92 9.79 1.26 -5.41
CA VAL A 92 8.83 0.42 -4.68
C VAL A 92 7.91 -0.33 -5.62
N ALA A 93 7.33 -1.42 -5.07
CA ALA A 93 6.14 -2.02 -5.66
C ALA A 93 5.02 -2.11 -4.59
N LEU A 94 3.78 -1.88 -5.05
CA LEU A 94 2.56 -2.10 -4.27
C LEU A 94 1.76 -3.22 -4.92
N VAL A 95 1.21 -4.12 -4.11
CA VAL A 95 0.33 -5.20 -4.60
C VAL A 95 -0.96 -5.20 -3.80
N PHE A 96 -2.09 -5.09 -4.49
CA PHE A 96 -3.43 -5.28 -3.93
C PHE A 96 -3.91 -6.69 -4.30
N PRO A 97 -3.91 -7.66 -3.35
CA PRO A 97 -4.29 -9.04 -3.63
C PRO A 97 -5.79 -9.25 -3.34
N TRP A 98 -6.66 -8.90 -4.27
CA TRP A 98 -8.10 -9.12 -4.13
C TRP A 98 -8.47 -10.56 -4.55
N ILE A 99 -7.97 -11.52 -3.78
CA ILE A 99 -8.03 -12.97 -4.06
C ILE A 99 -9.46 -13.46 -4.28
N ALA A 100 -10.43 -12.97 -3.50
CA ALA A 100 -11.83 -13.38 -3.64
C ALA A 100 -12.46 -12.94 -4.96
N LEU A 101 -11.92 -11.91 -5.60
CA LEU A 101 -12.33 -11.45 -6.94
C LEU A 101 -11.45 -12.04 -8.05
N GLU A 102 -10.51 -12.91 -7.70
CA GLU A 102 -9.53 -13.45 -8.65
C GLU A 102 -8.74 -12.32 -9.36
N ARG A 103 -8.43 -11.24 -8.62
CA ARG A 103 -7.77 -10.02 -9.12
C ARG A 103 -6.54 -9.67 -8.33
N GLN A 104 -5.60 -9.03 -9.02
CA GLN A 104 -4.47 -8.35 -8.44
C GLN A 104 -4.24 -7.02 -9.16
N VAL A 105 -3.83 -5.98 -8.41
CA VAL A 105 -3.27 -4.77 -9.00
C VAL A 105 -1.82 -4.66 -8.53
N LEU A 106 -0.89 -4.59 -9.47
CA LEU A 106 0.54 -4.36 -9.22
C LEU A 106 0.91 -2.95 -9.68
N ILE A 107 1.55 -2.20 -8.81
CA ILE A 107 1.98 -0.82 -9.07
C ILE A 107 3.48 -0.76 -8.81
N GLU A 108 4.24 -0.30 -9.79
CA GLU A 108 5.67 -0.04 -9.65
C GLU A 108 5.93 1.44 -9.87
N GLY A 109 6.81 2.02 -9.09
CA GLY A 109 7.12 3.44 -9.20
C GLY A 109 8.11 3.93 -8.15
N THR A 110 8.12 5.24 -7.98
CA THR A 110 8.99 5.92 -7.03
C THR A 110 8.19 6.56 -5.90
N VAL A 111 8.78 6.61 -4.72
CA VAL A 111 8.14 7.18 -3.53
C VAL A 111 8.78 8.51 -3.15
N THR A 112 7.94 9.44 -2.70
CA THR A 112 8.34 10.69 -2.04
C THR A 112 7.57 10.84 -0.73
N THR A 113 8.07 11.64 0.21
CA THR A 113 7.30 12.04 1.38
C THR A 113 6.22 13.05 0.98
N VAL A 114 5.05 12.98 1.62
CA VAL A 114 4.03 14.03 1.48
C VAL A 114 4.37 15.24 2.36
N ALA A 115 3.72 16.37 2.11
CA ALA A 115 3.89 17.56 2.92
C ALA A 115 3.58 17.30 4.41
N ARG A 116 4.24 18.06 5.29
CA ARG A 116 4.07 17.89 6.73
C ARG A 116 2.64 18.17 7.18
N GLU A 117 2.01 19.15 6.52
CA GLU A 117 0.62 19.56 6.74
C GLU A 117 -0.36 18.45 6.36
N GLU A 118 -0.14 17.75 5.23
CA GLU A 118 -0.92 16.58 4.82
C GLU A 118 -0.76 15.44 5.83
N SER A 119 0.45 15.22 6.32
CA SER A 119 0.73 14.23 7.37
C SER A 119 0.03 14.58 8.68
N ALA A 120 0.02 15.86 9.08
CA ALA A 120 -0.63 16.34 10.30
C ALA A 120 -2.16 16.18 10.21
N ALA A 121 -2.77 16.59 9.10
CA ALA A 121 -4.20 16.45 8.87
C ALA A 121 -4.65 14.98 9.01
N TYR A 122 -3.94 14.05 8.38
CA TYR A 122 -4.25 12.63 8.51
C TYR A 122 -3.96 12.10 9.92
N PHE A 123 -2.85 12.51 10.57
CA PHE A 123 -2.51 12.07 11.92
C PHE A 123 -3.62 12.40 12.91
N HIS A 124 -4.13 13.64 12.90
CA HIS A 124 -5.17 14.11 13.81
C HIS A 124 -6.55 13.52 13.50
N SER A 125 -6.81 13.04 12.29
CA SER A 125 -8.05 12.30 11.95
C SER A 125 -8.07 10.88 12.52
N ARG A 126 -6.94 10.33 12.98
CA ARG A 126 -6.84 8.98 13.52
C ARG A 126 -7.42 8.90 14.94
N PRO A 127 -7.94 7.73 15.35
CA PRO A 127 -8.33 7.51 16.74
C PRO A 127 -7.17 7.84 17.69
N ARG A 128 -7.50 8.43 18.85
CA ARG A 128 -6.53 8.87 19.85
C ARG A 128 -5.51 7.80 20.23
N ALA A 129 -5.96 6.56 20.45
CA ALA A 129 -5.05 5.45 20.75
C ALA A 129 -4.04 5.19 19.62
N SER A 130 -4.44 5.37 18.36
CA SER A 130 -3.55 5.24 17.20
C SER A 130 -2.55 6.41 17.10
N GLN A 131 -2.94 7.61 17.54
CA GLN A 131 -2.02 8.76 17.63
C GLN A 131 -0.95 8.49 18.68
N LEU A 132 -1.33 8.07 19.90
CA LEU A 132 -0.41 7.69 20.97
C LEU A 132 0.51 6.54 20.53
N GLY A 133 -0.04 5.51 19.87
CA GLY A 133 0.73 4.37 19.38
C GLY A 133 1.86 4.75 18.41
N ALA A 134 1.75 5.88 17.72
CA ALA A 134 2.83 6.38 16.86
C ALA A 134 4.04 6.91 17.65
N TRP A 135 3.87 7.22 18.94
CA TRP A 135 4.91 7.67 19.86
C TRP A 135 5.50 6.54 20.71
N VAL A 136 4.82 5.37 20.80
CA VAL A 136 5.14 4.32 21.78
C VAL A 136 6.52 3.73 21.56
N ALA A 137 6.91 3.49 20.32
CA ALA A 137 8.14 2.77 20.02
C ALA A 137 8.77 3.22 18.72
N GLN A 138 10.10 3.05 18.68
CA GLN A 138 10.85 3.09 17.45
C GLN A 138 10.51 1.86 16.61
N GLN A 139 9.67 2.03 15.59
CA GLN A 139 9.16 0.93 14.76
C GLN A 139 10.30 0.12 14.14
N SER A 140 10.21 -1.21 14.20
CA SER A 140 11.20 -2.18 13.72
C SER A 140 12.46 -2.32 14.58
N SER A 141 12.52 -1.70 15.75
CA SER A 141 13.60 -1.96 16.71
C SER A 141 13.34 -3.25 17.51
N VAL A 142 14.41 -3.86 18.01
CA VAL A 142 14.30 -4.95 18.97
C VAL A 142 13.94 -4.38 20.33
N ILE A 143 12.96 -4.98 20.99
CA ILE A 143 12.49 -4.58 22.32
C ILE A 143 12.52 -5.80 23.25
N PRO A 144 12.67 -5.62 24.58
CA PRO A 144 12.72 -6.74 25.53
C PRO A 144 11.43 -7.57 25.57
N GLY A 145 10.28 -6.94 25.36
CA GLY A 145 8.99 -7.61 25.40
C GLY A 145 7.80 -6.67 25.26
N ARG A 146 6.60 -7.22 25.26
CA ARG A 146 5.35 -6.48 25.11
C ARG A 146 5.11 -5.45 26.23
N ALA A 147 5.54 -5.78 27.46
CA ALA A 147 5.40 -4.88 28.61
C ALA A 147 6.01 -3.48 28.35
N THR A 148 7.14 -3.41 27.63
CA THR A 148 7.76 -2.13 27.21
C THR A 148 6.80 -1.24 26.42
N LEU A 149 5.98 -1.82 25.53
CA LEU A 149 5.01 -1.07 24.75
C LEU A 149 3.83 -0.62 25.61
N GLU A 150 3.37 -1.47 26.51
CA GLU A 150 2.23 -1.21 27.41
C GLU A 150 2.56 -0.10 28.43
N GLU A 151 3.76 -0.15 29.00
CA GLU A 151 4.25 0.89 29.92
C GLU A 151 4.43 2.25 29.22
N ALA A 152 5.04 2.24 28.03
CA ALA A 152 5.19 3.44 27.21
C ALA A 152 3.83 4.05 26.83
N MET A 153 2.85 3.19 26.47
CA MET A 153 1.49 3.66 26.16
C MET A 153 0.83 4.33 27.35
N LYS A 154 0.87 3.71 28.56
CA LYS A 154 0.33 4.29 29.80
C LYS A 154 0.99 5.63 30.15
N ALA A 155 2.30 5.72 29.99
CA ALA A 155 3.04 6.97 30.24
C ALA A 155 2.60 8.09 29.28
N LEU A 156 2.41 7.78 28.00
CA LEU A 156 1.95 8.72 26.99
C LEU A 156 0.50 9.13 27.21
N GLU A 157 -0.40 8.22 27.60
CA GLU A 157 -1.78 8.52 27.98
C GLU A 157 -1.83 9.53 29.13
N LYS A 158 -1.04 9.29 30.17
CA LYS A 158 -0.91 10.22 31.32
C LYS A 158 -0.34 11.58 30.90
N LYS A 159 0.73 11.58 30.10
CA LYS A 159 1.41 12.79 29.62
C LYS A 159 0.50 13.69 28.80
N HIS A 160 -0.36 13.10 27.96
CA HIS A 160 -1.24 13.83 27.06
C HIS A 160 -2.70 13.84 27.51
N ALA A 161 -3.00 13.51 28.79
CA ALA A 161 -4.36 13.51 29.30
C ALA A 161 -5.02 14.88 29.10
N GLY A 162 -6.16 14.91 28.36
CA GLY A 162 -6.91 16.14 28.07
C GLY A 162 -6.26 17.09 27.05
N ALA A 163 -5.06 16.76 26.53
CA ALA A 163 -4.35 17.60 25.55
C ALA A 163 -4.34 16.95 24.16
N GLU A 164 -4.08 17.76 23.16
CA GLU A 164 -3.80 17.30 21.80
C GLU A 164 -2.48 16.52 21.76
N ILE A 165 -2.45 15.46 20.95
CA ILE A 165 -1.25 14.65 20.73
C ILE A 165 -0.51 15.23 19.54
N PRO A 166 0.72 15.76 19.71
CA PRO A 166 1.47 16.33 18.61
C PRO A 166 1.86 15.24 17.59
N LEU A 167 2.00 15.65 16.32
CA LEU A 167 2.53 14.77 15.28
C LEU A 167 4.00 14.42 15.57
N PRO A 168 4.39 13.13 15.68
CA PRO A 168 5.79 12.76 15.86
C PRO A 168 6.67 13.25 14.70
N PRO A 169 7.91 13.69 14.96
CA PRO A 169 8.80 14.19 13.91
C PRO A 169 9.16 13.10 12.87
N ASN A 170 9.22 11.86 13.32
CA ASN A 170 9.58 10.68 12.52
C ASN A 170 8.38 9.93 11.96
N TRP A 171 7.18 10.54 11.89
CA TRP A 171 5.99 9.92 11.36
C TRP A 171 5.34 10.80 10.28
N GLY A 172 4.89 10.19 9.20
CA GLY A 172 4.18 10.90 8.12
C GLY A 172 3.85 10.02 6.94
N GLY A 173 3.41 10.67 5.87
CA GLY A 173 2.95 10.03 4.66
C GLY A 173 4.05 9.86 3.61
N TYR A 174 3.83 8.85 2.79
CA TYR A 174 4.55 8.57 1.56
C TYR A 174 3.57 8.54 0.40
N ARG A 175 3.98 9.10 -0.73
CA ARG A 175 3.25 9.04 -2.00
C ARG A 175 4.06 8.25 -3.01
N VAL A 176 3.47 7.21 -3.58
CA VAL A 176 4.04 6.43 -4.67
C VAL A 176 3.53 7.00 -5.99
N ALA A 177 4.41 7.61 -6.77
CA ALA A 177 4.14 8.04 -8.14
C ALA A 177 4.35 6.84 -9.06
N PRO A 178 3.30 6.32 -9.73
CA PRO A 178 3.42 5.10 -10.52
C PRO A 178 4.11 5.36 -11.86
N GLU A 179 5.03 4.45 -12.21
CA GLU A 179 5.62 4.29 -13.54
C GLU A 179 4.83 3.24 -14.34
N THR A 180 4.36 2.17 -13.66
CA THR A 180 3.48 1.16 -14.22
C THR A 180 2.34 0.81 -13.27
N ILE A 181 1.17 0.46 -13.82
CA ILE A 181 0.04 -0.11 -13.08
C ILE A 181 -0.50 -1.28 -13.90
N GLU A 182 -0.35 -2.49 -13.39
CA GLU A 182 -0.86 -3.72 -14.01
C GLU A 182 -2.14 -4.18 -13.33
N PHE A 183 -3.15 -4.46 -14.13
CA PHE A 183 -4.40 -5.09 -13.73
C PHE A 183 -4.36 -6.55 -14.19
N TRP A 184 -4.37 -7.46 -13.23
CA TRP A 184 -4.38 -8.90 -13.43
C TRP A 184 -5.74 -9.48 -13.07
N GLN A 185 -6.34 -10.26 -13.97
CA GLN A 185 -7.59 -10.99 -13.76
C GLN A 185 -7.37 -12.47 -14.00
N GLY A 186 -7.76 -13.28 -13.02
CA GLY A 186 -7.68 -14.73 -13.11
C GLY A 186 -8.57 -15.30 -14.21
N ARG A 187 -8.04 -16.28 -14.97
CA ARG A 187 -8.74 -17.02 -16.03
C ARG A 187 -8.40 -18.49 -15.95
N ARG A 188 -9.29 -19.31 -16.54
CA ARG A 188 -9.08 -20.77 -16.67
C ARG A 188 -7.77 -21.10 -17.39
N SER A 189 -7.26 -22.29 -17.14
CA SER A 189 -6.06 -22.83 -17.82
C SER A 189 -4.82 -21.94 -17.67
N ARG A 190 -4.79 -21.08 -16.64
CA ARG A 190 -3.72 -20.10 -16.38
C ARG A 190 -3.51 -19.06 -17.49
N LEU A 191 -4.44 -18.92 -18.42
CA LEU A 191 -4.41 -17.90 -19.48
C LEU A 191 -4.96 -16.56 -18.96
N HIS A 192 -4.33 -16.04 -17.92
CA HIS A 192 -4.77 -14.86 -17.18
C HIS A 192 -4.70 -13.59 -18.04
N ASP A 193 -5.69 -12.71 -17.87
CA ASP A 193 -5.63 -11.40 -18.50
C ASP A 193 -4.69 -10.47 -17.68
N ARG A 194 -3.71 -9.91 -18.34
CA ARG A 194 -2.74 -8.98 -17.75
C ARG A 194 -2.68 -7.74 -18.64
N LEU A 195 -3.24 -6.63 -18.16
CA LEU A 195 -3.22 -5.35 -18.85
C LEU A 195 -2.47 -4.33 -18.02
N ARG A 196 -1.40 -3.79 -18.60
CA ARG A 196 -0.49 -2.85 -17.93
C ARG A 196 -0.59 -1.48 -18.57
N TYR A 197 -0.78 -0.47 -17.74
CA TYR A 197 -0.50 0.92 -18.10
C TYR A 197 0.96 1.19 -17.79
N ARG A 198 1.67 1.78 -18.73
CA ARG A 198 3.05 2.22 -18.57
C ARG A 198 3.17 3.69 -18.98
N ARG A 199 3.90 4.48 -18.18
CA ARG A 199 4.21 5.88 -18.54
C ARG A 199 5.01 5.91 -19.83
N ASP A 200 4.60 6.76 -20.78
CA ASP A 200 5.38 7.09 -21.94
C ASP A 200 6.36 8.25 -21.66
N LYS A 201 7.16 8.60 -22.67
CA LYS A 201 8.16 9.69 -22.56
C LYS A 201 7.54 11.08 -22.45
N GLU A 202 6.28 11.24 -22.85
CA GLU A 202 5.52 12.48 -22.83
C GLU A 202 4.67 12.62 -21.56
N GLY A 203 4.71 11.63 -20.66
CA GLY A 203 3.95 11.59 -19.41
C GLY A 203 2.54 11.03 -19.55
N GLY A 204 2.17 10.55 -20.75
CA GLY A 204 0.93 9.84 -21.02
C GLY A 204 0.96 8.40 -20.52
N TRP A 205 -0.12 7.64 -20.84
CA TRP A 205 -0.22 6.23 -20.51
C TRP A 205 -0.40 5.38 -21.77
N LEU A 206 0.47 4.39 -21.95
CA LEU A 206 0.34 3.34 -22.94
C LEU A 206 -0.26 2.11 -22.28
N VAL A 207 -1.19 1.44 -22.96
CA VAL A 207 -1.76 0.15 -22.53
C VAL A 207 -1.09 -0.98 -23.29
N GLU A 208 -0.65 -1.98 -22.55
CA GLU A 208 0.03 -3.16 -23.08
C GLU A 208 -0.61 -4.43 -22.51
N ARG A 209 -0.80 -5.47 -23.34
CA ARG A 209 -1.17 -6.81 -22.86
C ARG A 209 0.10 -7.60 -22.61
N LEU A 210 0.21 -8.20 -21.42
CA LEU A 210 1.30 -9.09 -21.06
C LEU A 210 0.89 -10.55 -21.21
N SER A 211 1.83 -11.41 -21.59
CA SER A 211 1.64 -12.87 -21.51
C SER A 211 1.48 -13.30 -20.06
N PRO A 212 0.56 -14.25 -19.75
CA PRO A 212 0.35 -14.78 -18.41
C PRO A 212 1.53 -15.57 -17.88
#